data_93b9bfa2f275539dfc4b7df4432b7301
#
_entry.id   93b9bfa2f275539dfc4b7df4432b7301
#
_cell.length_a   1.000
_cell.length_b   1.000
_cell.length_c   1.000
_cell.angle_alpha   90.00
_cell.angle_beta   90.00
_cell.angle_gamma   90.00
#
_symmetry.space_group_name_H-M   'P 1'
#
loop_
_entity.id
_entity.type
_entity.pdbx_description
1 polymer ?
#
loop_
_entity_poly.entity_id
_entity_poly.type
_entity_poly.pdbx_seq_one_letter_code
_entity_poly.pdbx_strand_id
1 'polypeptide(L)'
;MKNVVKKLFLVAVLSVLATSHAFSQSNQQDKETEGTKSSQVIEKMPMFPGGEKALLAYLKENLKYPAVASENGFQGRVIVLFTVEADGSLTDVRIGSGVDFYLDREALRIVKAMPKWIPSTQDGKPVPVKFQVPIGFRLNY
;
A
#
# COMPACT_ATOMS: atom_id res chain seq x y z
N MET A 1 -56.75 31.76 18.07
CA MET A 1 -55.57 31.47 17.23
C MET A 1 -54.24 31.60 17.95
N LYS A 2 -54.09 32.43 18.95
CA LYS A 2 -52.79 32.59 19.67
C LYS A 2 -52.41 31.42 20.57
N ASN A 3 -53.34 30.60 21.00
CA ASN A 3 -53.08 29.45 21.91
C ASN A 3 -52.67 28.16 21.21
N VAL A 4 -52.95 28.07 19.92
CA VAL A 4 -52.59 26.85 19.14
C VAL A 4 -51.11 26.88 18.80
N VAL A 5 -50.56 28.08 18.55
CA VAL A 5 -49.13 28.22 18.22
C VAL A 5 -48.21 27.90 19.41
N LYS A 6 -48.66 28.25 20.63
CA LYS A 6 -47.87 27.92 21.85
C LYS A 6 -47.84 26.44 22.15
N LYS A 7 -48.88 25.66 21.85
CA LYS A 7 -48.94 24.23 22.04
C LYS A 7 -48.01 23.49 21.02
N LEU A 8 -47.96 23.97 19.80
CA LEU A 8 -47.09 23.42 18.77
C LEU A 8 -45.61 23.66 19.08
N PHE A 9 -45.26 24.76 19.73
CA PHE A 9 -43.89 25.04 20.11
C PHE A 9 -43.39 24.17 21.25
N LEU A 10 -44.27 23.82 22.19
CA LEU A 10 -43.94 22.92 23.30
C LEU A 10 -43.70 21.47 22.84
N VAL A 11 -44.44 20.99 21.85
CA VAL A 11 -44.26 19.68 21.28
C VAL A 11 -42.98 19.55 20.49
N ALA A 12 -42.55 20.61 19.78
CA ALA A 12 -41.30 20.61 19.04
C ALA A 12 -40.07 20.57 19.94
N VAL A 13 -40.11 21.20 21.12
CA VAL A 13 -38.99 21.16 22.08
C VAL A 13 -38.85 19.80 22.71
N LEU A 14 -39.94 19.06 22.95
CA LEU A 14 -39.87 17.68 23.47
C LEU A 14 -39.31 16.71 22.43
N SER A 15 -39.55 16.89 21.17
CA SER A 15 -39.03 16.02 20.11
C SER A 15 -37.53 16.16 19.91
N VAL A 16 -36.98 17.34 20.13
CA VAL A 16 -35.53 17.58 20.03
C VAL A 16 -34.76 16.87 21.14
N LEU A 17 -35.31 16.81 22.35
CA LEU A 17 -34.70 16.08 23.47
C LEU A 17 -34.69 14.55 23.27
N ALA A 18 -35.68 14.01 22.58
CA ALA A 18 -35.75 12.58 22.30
C ALA A 18 -34.73 12.15 21.21
N THR A 19 -34.43 13.04 20.26
CA THR A 19 -33.45 12.72 19.20
C THR A 19 -32.00 12.74 19.69
N SER A 20 -31.70 13.51 20.72
CA SER A 20 -30.35 13.52 21.29
C SER A 20 -29.99 12.24 22.05
N HIS A 21 -30.97 11.56 22.61
CA HIS A 21 -30.76 10.25 23.26
C HIS A 21 -30.61 9.11 22.26
N ALA A 22 -31.30 9.16 21.13
CA ALA A 22 -31.15 8.15 20.08
C ALA A 22 -29.78 8.21 19.39
N PHE A 23 -29.21 9.38 19.26
CA PHE A 23 -27.89 9.57 18.64
C PHE A 23 -26.74 8.98 19.48
N SER A 24 -26.86 8.99 20.79
CA SER A 24 -25.85 8.43 21.69
C SER A 24 -25.80 6.90 21.65
N GLN A 25 -26.87 6.25 21.27
CA GLN A 25 -26.92 4.77 21.22
C GLN A 25 -26.46 4.20 19.88
N SER A 26 -26.58 4.93 18.79
CA SER A 26 -26.13 4.47 17.48
C SER A 26 -24.61 4.43 17.34
N ASN A 27 -23.91 5.17 18.17
CA ASN A 27 -22.45 5.25 18.13
C ASN A 27 -21.75 4.09 18.87
N GLN A 28 -22.49 3.26 19.59
CA GLN A 28 -21.92 2.07 20.22
C GLN A 28 -22.08 0.80 19.37
N GLN A 29 -22.94 0.85 18.38
CA GLN A 29 -23.23 -0.32 17.56
C GLN A 29 -22.27 -0.48 16.37
N ASP A 30 -21.64 0.60 15.95
CA ASP A 30 -20.61 0.55 14.89
C ASP A 30 -19.29 -0.05 15.35
N LYS A 31 -19.16 -0.36 16.62
CA LYS A 31 -17.94 -0.93 17.21
C LYS A 31 -17.91 -2.45 17.23
N GLU A 32 -19.03 -3.08 16.92
CA GLU A 32 -19.12 -4.54 16.96
C GLU A 32 -19.12 -5.21 15.59
N THR A 33 -19.11 -4.43 14.51
CA THR A 33 -19.07 -4.98 13.16
C THR A 33 -17.70 -4.85 12.48
N GLU A 34 -16.71 -4.41 13.19
CA GLU A 34 -15.36 -4.73 12.75
C GLU A 34 -15.12 -6.21 13.03
N GLY A 35 -15.64 -6.98 12.10
CA GLY A 35 -15.30 -8.36 11.99
C GLY A 35 -13.80 -8.48 12.11
N THR A 36 -13.40 -9.28 13.03
CA THR A 36 -12.09 -9.88 13.21
C THR A 36 -11.43 -10.09 11.84
N LYS A 37 -10.86 -9.05 11.26
CA LYS A 37 -9.76 -9.23 10.37
C LYS A 37 -8.68 -9.79 11.27
N SER A 38 -8.61 -11.12 11.32
CA SER A 38 -7.45 -11.82 11.79
C SER A 38 -6.26 -11.05 11.22
N SER A 39 -5.61 -10.27 12.06
CA SER A 39 -4.34 -9.64 11.70
C SER A 39 -3.39 -10.80 11.44
N GLN A 40 -3.21 -11.13 10.16
CA GLN A 40 -2.28 -12.15 9.76
C GLN A 40 -0.90 -11.66 10.15
N VAL A 41 -0.38 -12.22 11.22
CA VAL A 41 0.97 -11.90 11.68
C VAL A 41 1.95 -12.58 10.73
N ILE A 42 2.63 -11.76 9.91
CA ILE A 42 3.73 -12.24 9.08
C ILE A 42 4.96 -12.39 9.97
N GLU A 43 5.44 -13.61 10.10
CA GLU A 43 6.61 -13.95 10.95
C GLU A 43 7.92 -13.52 10.31
N LYS A 44 8.04 -13.68 9.00
CA LYS A 44 9.22 -13.29 8.23
C LYS A 44 8.77 -12.52 6.99
N MET A 45 9.43 -11.41 6.73
CA MET A 45 9.23 -10.63 5.50
C MET A 45 9.91 -11.32 4.31
N PRO A 46 9.43 -11.08 3.07
CA PRO A 46 10.08 -11.63 1.89
C PRO A 46 11.47 -11.01 1.72
N MET A 47 12.39 -11.78 1.17
CA MET A 47 13.77 -11.35 1.04
C MET A 47 14.35 -11.77 -0.31
N PHE A 48 15.14 -10.88 -0.92
CA PHE A 48 15.94 -11.22 -2.09
C PHE A 48 16.97 -12.32 -1.73
N PRO A 49 17.27 -13.29 -2.61
CA PRO A 49 18.30 -14.30 -2.34
C PRO A 49 19.64 -13.64 -1.98
N GLY A 50 20.15 -13.91 -0.79
CA GLY A 50 21.35 -13.28 -0.25
C GLY A 50 21.10 -11.98 0.52
N GLY A 51 19.83 -11.55 0.66
CA GLY A 51 19.43 -10.40 1.48
C GLY A 51 19.56 -9.06 0.77
N GLU A 52 19.42 -7.99 1.55
CA GLU A 52 19.44 -6.62 1.05
C GLU A 52 20.75 -6.26 0.30
N LYS A 53 21.87 -6.72 0.81
CA LYS A 53 23.18 -6.48 0.19
C LYS A 53 23.28 -7.07 -1.22
N ALA A 54 22.74 -8.29 -1.40
CA ALA A 54 22.68 -8.94 -2.69
C ALA A 54 21.67 -8.25 -3.64
N LEU A 55 20.57 -7.75 -3.12
CA LEU A 55 19.62 -6.94 -3.89
C LEU A 55 20.28 -5.66 -4.43
N LEU A 56 21.00 -4.94 -3.59
CA LEU A 56 21.70 -3.73 -4.00
C LEU A 56 22.79 -4.03 -5.06
N ALA A 57 23.53 -5.12 -4.89
CA ALA A 57 24.50 -5.57 -5.88
C ALA A 57 23.82 -5.92 -7.23
N TYR A 58 22.73 -6.67 -7.18
CA TYR A 58 21.94 -7.01 -8.37
C TYR A 58 21.48 -5.76 -9.13
N LEU A 59 20.92 -4.80 -8.42
CA LEU A 59 20.47 -3.53 -9.01
C LEU A 59 21.63 -2.77 -9.64
N LYS A 60 22.75 -2.67 -8.94
CA LYS A 60 23.95 -1.97 -9.45
C LYS A 60 24.51 -2.61 -10.72
N GLU A 61 24.50 -3.93 -10.80
CA GLU A 61 25.06 -4.69 -11.94
C GLU A 61 24.13 -4.72 -13.14
N ASN A 62 22.82 -4.73 -12.93
CA ASN A 62 21.84 -4.98 -13.99
C ASN A 62 21.06 -3.74 -14.41
N LEU A 63 21.07 -2.66 -13.63
CA LEU A 63 20.38 -1.42 -13.96
C LEU A 63 21.04 -0.74 -15.16
N LYS A 64 20.24 -0.48 -16.20
CA LYS A 64 20.67 0.25 -17.37
C LYS A 64 20.01 1.62 -17.39
N TYR A 65 20.81 2.68 -17.36
CA TYR A 65 20.26 4.02 -17.50
C TYR A 65 19.80 4.24 -18.94
N PRO A 66 18.51 4.55 -19.18
CA PRO A 66 18.02 4.79 -20.53
C PRO A 66 18.69 6.06 -21.14
N ALA A 67 19.19 5.96 -22.36
CA ALA A 67 19.89 7.06 -23.01
C ALA A 67 19.03 8.35 -23.08
N VAL A 68 17.77 8.20 -23.46
CA VAL A 68 16.83 9.34 -23.53
C VAL A 68 16.66 10.01 -22.16
N ALA A 69 16.56 9.24 -21.10
CA ALA A 69 16.45 9.78 -19.74
C ALA A 69 17.73 10.50 -19.31
N SER A 70 18.89 9.93 -19.64
CA SER A 70 20.19 10.52 -19.36
C SER A 70 20.40 11.85 -20.11
N GLU A 71 20.11 11.88 -21.41
CA GLU A 71 20.23 13.07 -22.25
C GLU A 71 19.32 14.22 -21.80
N ASN A 72 18.14 13.91 -21.25
CA ASN A 72 17.20 14.90 -20.73
C ASN A 72 17.39 15.21 -19.23
N GLY A 73 18.36 14.60 -18.59
CA GLY A 73 18.63 14.85 -17.17
C GLY A 73 17.57 14.29 -16.22
N PHE A 74 16.74 13.32 -16.66
CA PHE A 74 15.74 12.70 -15.80
C PHE A 74 16.41 11.79 -14.77
N GLN A 75 16.18 12.07 -13.51
CA GLN A 75 16.69 11.29 -12.40
C GLN A 75 15.68 11.29 -11.24
N GLY A 76 15.78 10.31 -10.37
CA GLY A 76 14.89 10.20 -9.23
C GLY A 76 14.77 8.77 -8.74
N ARG A 77 13.77 8.53 -7.90
CA ARG A 77 13.49 7.22 -7.32
C ARG A 77 12.15 6.70 -7.82
N VAL A 78 12.19 5.54 -8.45
CA VAL A 78 10.99 4.80 -8.86
C VAL A 78 10.67 3.75 -7.80
N ILE A 79 9.42 3.70 -7.35
CA ILE A 79 8.93 2.65 -6.45
C ILE A 79 8.20 1.61 -7.28
N VAL A 80 8.68 0.37 -7.26
CA VAL A 80 8.03 -0.76 -7.93
C VAL A 80 7.33 -1.61 -6.88
N LEU A 81 6.04 -1.85 -7.10
CA LEU A 81 5.21 -2.73 -6.29
C LEU A 81 5.11 -4.10 -6.95
N PHE A 82 5.08 -5.14 -6.14
CA PHE A 82 4.86 -6.51 -6.60
C PHE A 82 4.38 -7.40 -5.46
N THR A 83 3.95 -8.59 -5.80
CA THR A 83 3.63 -9.65 -4.84
C THR A 83 4.72 -10.71 -4.90
N VAL A 84 5.26 -11.09 -3.75
CA VAL A 84 6.12 -12.28 -3.62
C VAL A 84 5.21 -13.44 -3.29
N GLU A 85 5.07 -14.36 -4.24
CA GLU A 85 4.22 -15.54 -4.07
C GLU A 85 4.83 -16.57 -3.11
N ALA A 86 4.04 -17.54 -2.69
CA ALA A 86 4.49 -18.59 -1.78
C ALA A 86 5.68 -19.41 -2.33
N ASP A 87 5.82 -19.51 -3.65
CA ASP A 87 6.96 -20.15 -4.33
C ASP A 87 8.15 -19.22 -4.57
N GLY A 88 8.05 -17.93 -4.16
CA GLY A 88 9.06 -16.92 -4.36
C GLY A 88 8.98 -16.17 -5.69
N SER A 89 8.10 -16.55 -6.61
CA SER A 89 7.90 -15.84 -7.87
C SER A 89 7.31 -14.44 -7.64
N LEU A 90 7.65 -13.50 -8.51
CA LEU A 90 7.13 -12.13 -8.46
C LEU A 90 5.97 -11.98 -9.44
N THR A 91 4.83 -11.52 -8.93
CA THR A 91 3.61 -11.27 -9.69
C THR A 91 3.09 -9.86 -9.45
N ASP A 92 2.14 -9.41 -10.26
CA ASP A 92 1.52 -8.08 -10.14
C ASP A 92 2.58 -6.95 -10.05
N VAL A 93 3.61 -7.03 -10.89
CA VAL A 93 4.70 -6.05 -10.93
C VAL A 93 4.21 -4.77 -11.60
N ARG A 94 4.18 -3.67 -10.86
CA ARG A 94 3.68 -2.38 -11.32
C ARG A 94 4.40 -1.21 -10.67
N ILE A 95 4.25 -0.02 -11.25
CA ILE A 95 4.76 1.22 -10.67
C ILE A 95 3.85 1.67 -9.53
N GLY A 96 4.45 1.89 -8.36
CA GLY A 96 3.80 2.55 -7.22
C GLY A 96 3.98 4.06 -7.25
N SER A 97 5.21 4.51 -7.51
CA SER A 97 5.53 5.92 -7.72
C SER A 97 6.57 6.04 -8.83
N GLY A 98 6.24 6.74 -9.89
CA GLY A 98 7.08 6.93 -11.06
C GLY A 98 7.81 8.26 -11.06
N VAL A 99 8.78 8.37 -11.99
CA VAL A 99 9.53 9.60 -12.27
C VAL A 99 9.26 10.05 -13.70
N ASP A 100 9.58 9.20 -14.67
CA ASP A 100 9.31 9.41 -16.07
C ASP A 100 9.15 8.07 -16.79
N PHE A 101 8.62 8.10 -18.01
CA PHE A 101 8.31 6.89 -18.77
C PHE A 101 9.50 5.94 -18.96
N TYR A 102 10.68 6.47 -19.25
CA TYR A 102 11.87 5.66 -19.56
C TYR A 102 12.45 5.02 -18.30
N LEU A 103 12.54 5.79 -17.21
CA LEU A 103 13.02 5.29 -15.93
C LEU A 103 12.04 4.26 -15.32
N ASP A 104 10.75 4.51 -15.41
CA ASP A 104 9.71 3.61 -14.92
C ASP A 104 9.74 2.28 -15.67
N ARG A 105 9.89 2.32 -17.00
CA ARG A 105 10.00 1.13 -17.83
C ARG A 105 11.24 0.30 -17.50
N GLU A 106 12.38 0.93 -17.28
CA GLU A 106 13.61 0.24 -16.87
C GLU A 106 13.46 -0.37 -15.47
N ALA A 107 12.84 0.35 -14.54
CA ALA A 107 12.56 -0.17 -13.20
C ALA A 107 11.67 -1.42 -13.24
N LEU A 108 10.63 -1.43 -14.07
CA LEU A 108 9.79 -2.62 -14.28
C LEU A 108 10.59 -3.76 -14.89
N ARG A 109 11.42 -3.49 -15.89
CA ARG A 109 12.26 -4.51 -16.55
C ARG A 109 13.16 -5.22 -15.55
N ILE A 110 13.88 -4.45 -14.72
CA ILE A 110 14.86 -5.03 -13.80
C ILE A 110 14.20 -5.84 -12.69
N VAL A 111 13.04 -5.42 -12.20
CA VAL A 111 12.29 -6.20 -11.20
C VAL A 111 11.71 -7.47 -11.78
N LYS A 112 11.16 -7.43 -13.00
CA LYS A 112 10.65 -8.61 -13.69
C LYS A 112 11.72 -9.64 -14.02
N ALA A 113 12.98 -9.21 -14.14
CA ALA A 113 14.13 -10.08 -14.41
C ALA A 113 14.76 -10.66 -13.13
N MET A 114 14.29 -10.31 -11.95
CA MET A 114 14.82 -10.82 -10.68
C MET A 114 14.61 -12.32 -10.54
N PRO A 115 15.54 -13.03 -9.88
CA PRO A 115 15.33 -14.43 -9.51
C PRO A 115 14.19 -14.57 -8.49
N LYS A 116 13.79 -15.81 -8.20
CA LYS A 116 12.82 -16.06 -7.14
C LYS A 116 13.32 -15.53 -5.80
N TRP A 117 12.41 -14.92 -5.07
CA TRP A 117 12.67 -14.44 -3.72
C TRP A 117 12.43 -15.53 -2.68
N ILE A 118 12.96 -15.34 -1.49
CA ILE A 118 12.61 -16.12 -0.32
C ILE A 118 11.26 -15.59 0.16
N PRO A 119 10.18 -16.41 0.15
CA PRO A 119 8.85 -15.95 0.48
C PRO A 119 8.68 -15.64 1.97
N SER A 120 7.66 -14.86 2.28
CA SER A 120 7.18 -14.65 3.65
C SER A 120 6.66 -15.93 4.24
N THR A 121 6.70 -16.07 5.56
CA THR A 121 6.11 -17.19 6.29
C THR A 121 5.12 -16.73 7.33
N GLN A 122 4.07 -17.53 7.49
CA GLN A 122 3.05 -17.42 8.54
C GLN A 122 2.79 -18.83 9.07
N ASP A 123 2.87 -19.02 10.38
CA ASP A 123 2.73 -20.35 11.00
C ASP A 123 3.68 -21.40 10.37
N GLY A 124 4.90 -20.98 10.03
CA GLY A 124 5.91 -21.81 9.39
C GLY A 124 5.66 -22.16 7.92
N LYS A 125 4.59 -21.62 7.31
CA LYS A 125 4.21 -21.89 5.91
C LYS A 125 4.48 -20.69 5.03
N PRO A 126 4.97 -20.88 3.78
CA PRO A 126 5.12 -19.80 2.82
C PRO A 126 3.77 -19.20 2.45
N VAL A 127 3.67 -17.87 2.45
CA VAL A 127 2.47 -17.13 2.09
C VAL A 127 2.82 -15.98 1.12
N PRO A 128 1.91 -15.62 0.20
CA PRO A 128 2.10 -14.46 -0.66
C PRO A 128 2.00 -13.17 0.14
N VAL A 129 2.89 -12.21 -0.15
CA VAL A 129 2.90 -10.89 0.48
C VAL A 129 3.20 -9.82 -0.55
N LYS A 130 2.49 -8.70 -0.48
CA LYS A 130 2.78 -7.48 -1.25
C LYS A 130 4.04 -6.81 -0.70
N PHE A 131 4.93 -6.45 -1.60
CA PHE A 131 6.19 -5.80 -1.27
C PHE A 131 6.52 -4.67 -2.24
N GLN A 132 7.54 -3.89 -1.91
CA GLN A 132 7.99 -2.81 -2.78
C GLN A 132 9.50 -2.65 -2.71
N VAL A 133 10.08 -2.22 -3.83
CA VAL A 133 11.50 -1.90 -3.92
C VAL A 133 11.68 -0.51 -4.50
N PRO A 134 12.42 0.38 -3.82
CA PRO A 134 12.84 1.65 -4.39
C PRO A 134 14.05 1.46 -5.31
N ILE A 135 13.97 1.98 -6.53
CA ILE A 135 15.06 1.96 -7.51
C ILE A 135 15.49 3.39 -7.79
N GLY A 136 16.71 3.73 -7.41
CA GLY A 136 17.28 5.05 -7.57
C GLY A 136 18.03 5.21 -8.89
N PHE A 137 17.68 6.21 -9.67
CA PHE A 137 18.38 6.64 -10.87
C PHE A 137 19.08 7.96 -10.59
N ARG A 138 20.40 7.95 -10.69
CA ARG A 138 21.25 9.15 -10.49
C ARG A 138 22.24 9.30 -11.64
N LEU A 139 22.39 10.52 -12.09
CA LEU A 139 23.41 10.89 -13.05
C LEU A 139 24.65 11.37 -12.29
N ASN A 140 25.78 10.79 -12.62
CA ASN A 140 27.07 11.24 -12.11
C ASN A 140 27.66 12.17 -13.18
N TYR A 141 27.73 13.44 -12.87
CA TYR A 141 28.42 14.44 -13.69
C TYR A 141 29.88 14.56 -13.26
#